data_2d5418e4e9510b751635ff37420961ea
#
_entry.id   2d5418e4e9510b751635ff37420961ea
#
_cell.length_a   1.000
_cell.length_b   1.000
_cell.length_c   1.000
_cell.angle_alpha   90.00
_cell.angle_beta   90.00
_cell.angle_gamma   90.00
#
_symmetry.space_group_name_H-M   'P 1'
#
loop_
_entity.id
_entity.type
_entity.pdbx_description
1 polymer ?
#
loop_
_entity_poly.entity_id
_entity_poly.type
_entity_poly.pdbx_seq_one_letter_code
_entity_poly.pdbx_strand_id
1 'polypeptide(L)'
;MKYKRILLKLSGESLMGEKAFGIDNNRLASYADQIKEISDLGCEVAIVIGGGNIFRGVQAEEGGMDRTHGDYMGMLATMINSMALQAALESKGVQTRLQSAIEMKEIAEPYVRRRATRHLEKGRVVIFGAGTGNPYFTTDSAASLRAIEMDVEVILKGTRVDGVYTADPEKDPNATKYDMISFDDVYANGLKVMDMTAFTLCKENDLPIIVFDMDTPGNLIKVMKGDQVGTIVRN
;
A
#
# COMPACT_ATOMS: atom_id res chain seq x y z
N MET A 1 16.56 -2.76 12.70
CA MET A 1 15.60 -2.01 11.86
C MET A 1 15.02 -0.86 12.65
N LYS A 2 14.66 0.23 11.99
CA LYS A 2 14.07 1.41 12.62
C LYS A 2 12.63 1.17 13.10
N TYR A 3 11.88 0.35 12.36
CA TYR A 3 10.48 0.04 12.64
C TYR A 3 10.30 -1.46 12.87
N LYS A 4 9.49 -1.82 13.86
CA LYS A 4 9.17 -3.21 14.18
C LYS A 4 7.92 -3.69 13.44
N ARG A 5 6.89 -2.84 13.34
CA ARG A 5 5.64 -3.14 12.65
C ARG A 5 5.30 -2.05 11.66
N ILE A 6 5.05 -2.42 10.42
CA ILE A 6 4.75 -1.50 9.33
C ILE A 6 3.49 -1.90 8.57
N LEU A 7 2.89 -0.93 7.88
CA LEU A 7 1.98 -1.22 6.78
C LEU A 7 2.61 -0.77 5.47
N LEU A 8 2.81 -1.71 4.56
CA LEU A 8 3.27 -1.45 3.20
C LEU A 8 2.06 -1.29 2.28
N LYS A 9 1.86 -0.09 1.75
CA LYS A 9 0.84 0.19 0.75
C LYS A 9 1.46 0.17 -0.64
N LEU A 10 0.97 -0.71 -1.50
CA LEU A 10 1.43 -0.86 -2.87
C LEU A 10 0.37 -0.37 -3.87
N SER A 11 0.80 0.30 -4.93
CA SER A 11 -0.08 0.61 -6.06
C SER A 11 -0.30 -0.64 -6.90
N GLY A 12 -1.56 -0.91 -7.28
CA GLY A 12 -1.83 -1.96 -8.27
C GLY A 12 -1.14 -1.66 -9.61
N GLU A 13 -1.06 -0.41 -10.00
CA GLU A 13 -0.40 0.00 -11.25
C GLU A 13 1.09 -0.36 -11.27
N SER A 14 1.75 -0.35 -10.13
CA SER A 14 3.15 -0.77 -10.05
C SER A 14 3.34 -2.25 -10.37
N LEU A 15 2.31 -3.10 -10.22
CA LEU A 15 2.37 -4.50 -10.60
C LEU A 15 2.31 -4.76 -12.11
N MET A 16 1.94 -3.77 -12.91
CA MET A 16 1.93 -3.92 -14.36
C MET A 16 3.34 -4.03 -14.95
N GLY A 17 4.35 -3.49 -14.27
CA GLY A 17 5.66 -3.29 -14.87
C GLY A 17 5.56 -2.39 -16.11
N GLU A 18 6.04 -2.87 -17.24
CA GLU A 18 5.94 -2.19 -18.55
C GLU A 18 4.65 -2.52 -19.32
N LYS A 19 3.80 -3.41 -18.79
CA LYS A 19 2.53 -3.78 -19.41
C LYS A 19 1.48 -2.67 -19.22
N ALA A 20 0.51 -2.62 -20.12
CA ALA A 20 -0.62 -1.68 -20.01
C ALA A 20 -1.72 -2.18 -19.06
N PHE A 21 -1.69 -3.47 -18.66
CA PHE A 21 -2.75 -4.14 -17.89
C PHE A 21 -2.24 -5.42 -17.21
N GLY A 22 -2.87 -5.79 -16.11
CA GLY A 22 -2.63 -7.05 -15.42
C GLY A 22 -1.42 -7.05 -14.50
N ILE A 23 -0.83 -8.21 -14.32
CA ILE A 23 0.29 -8.43 -13.39
C ILE A 23 1.54 -8.83 -14.18
N ASP A 24 2.64 -8.18 -13.90
CA ASP A 24 3.96 -8.58 -14.38
C ASP A 24 4.63 -9.50 -13.36
N ASN A 25 4.98 -10.72 -13.78
CA ASN A 25 5.54 -11.72 -12.88
C ASN A 25 6.93 -11.34 -12.34
N ASN A 26 7.74 -10.62 -13.12
CA ASN A 26 9.07 -10.19 -12.69
C ASN A 26 8.94 -9.10 -11.62
N ARG A 27 8.03 -8.16 -11.83
CA ARG A 27 7.72 -7.11 -10.84
C ARG A 27 7.18 -7.72 -9.55
N LEU A 28 6.25 -8.65 -9.66
CA LEU A 28 5.68 -9.36 -8.51
C LEU A 28 6.77 -10.13 -7.73
N ALA A 29 7.66 -10.83 -8.44
CA ALA A 29 8.77 -11.55 -7.83
C ALA A 29 9.75 -10.60 -7.11
N SER A 30 10.10 -9.45 -7.72
CA SER A 30 10.95 -8.43 -7.12
C SER A 30 10.35 -7.87 -5.82
N TYR A 31 9.04 -7.59 -5.82
CA TYR A 31 8.35 -7.12 -4.60
C TYR A 31 8.35 -8.19 -3.51
N ALA A 32 8.09 -9.45 -3.88
CA ALA A 32 8.12 -10.55 -2.92
C ALA A 32 9.52 -10.74 -2.32
N ASP A 33 10.60 -10.55 -3.09
CA ASP A 33 11.97 -10.61 -2.57
C ASP A 33 12.27 -9.52 -1.55
N GLN A 34 11.89 -8.26 -1.84
CA GLN A 34 12.08 -7.15 -0.92
C GLN A 34 11.26 -7.31 0.37
N ILE A 35 10.01 -7.78 0.26
CA ILE A 35 9.14 -8.05 1.42
C ILE A 35 9.71 -9.19 2.27
N LYS A 36 10.17 -10.26 1.62
CA LYS A 36 10.85 -11.38 2.29
C LYS A 36 12.05 -10.89 3.09
N GLU A 37 12.91 -10.05 2.51
CA GLU A 37 14.11 -9.53 3.15
C GLU A 37 13.79 -8.86 4.50
N ILE A 38 12.80 -7.98 4.54
CA ILE A 38 12.43 -7.30 5.80
C ILE A 38 11.69 -8.21 6.77
N SER A 39 10.90 -9.17 6.28
CA SER A 39 10.21 -10.17 7.10
C SER A 39 11.21 -11.12 7.77
N ASP A 40 12.21 -11.61 7.05
CA ASP A 40 13.28 -12.47 7.59
C ASP A 40 14.11 -11.76 8.68
N LEU A 41 14.19 -10.44 8.64
CA LEU A 41 14.81 -9.61 9.68
C LEU A 41 13.89 -9.38 10.90
N GLY A 42 12.72 -10.00 10.93
CA GLY A 42 11.77 -9.95 12.04
C GLY A 42 10.82 -8.75 12.04
N CYS A 43 10.67 -8.04 10.90
CA CYS A 43 9.64 -7.02 10.77
C CYS A 43 8.24 -7.65 10.68
N GLU A 44 7.29 -7.12 11.42
CA GLU A 44 5.88 -7.45 11.31
C GLU A 44 5.27 -6.65 10.14
N VAL A 45 4.95 -7.32 9.03
CA VAL A 45 4.55 -6.67 7.77
C VAL A 45 3.07 -6.86 7.50
N ALA A 46 2.32 -5.76 7.51
CA ALA A 46 0.97 -5.65 6.98
C ALA A 46 1.01 -5.06 5.57
N ILE A 47 0.18 -5.53 4.65
CA ILE A 47 0.17 -5.07 3.25
C ILE A 47 -1.26 -4.72 2.82
N VAL A 48 -1.40 -3.58 2.14
CA VAL A 48 -2.57 -3.21 1.35
C VAL A 48 -2.12 -2.95 -0.08
N ILE A 49 -2.79 -3.55 -1.05
CA ILE A 49 -2.46 -3.39 -2.46
C ILE A 49 -3.67 -2.88 -3.26
N GLY A 50 -3.42 -1.92 -4.15
CA GLY A 50 -4.44 -1.38 -5.06
C GLY A 50 -4.83 -2.34 -6.18
N GLY A 51 -5.92 -2.02 -6.90
CA GLY A 51 -6.47 -2.81 -8.00
C GLY A 51 -6.41 -2.14 -9.38
N GLY A 52 -5.78 -0.96 -9.50
CA GLY A 52 -5.84 -0.11 -10.70
C GLY A 52 -5.21 -0.70 -11.97
N ASN A 53 -4.39 -1.75 -11.84
CA ASN A 53 -3.85 -2.52 -12.97
C ASN A 53 -4.86 -3.49 -13.60
N ILE A 54 -5.95 -3.80 -12.89
CA ILE A 54 -6.98 -4.75 -13.33
C ILE A 54 -8.29 -4.02 -13.63
N PHE A 55 -8.69 -3.08 -12.76
CA PHE A 55 -9.92 -2.34 -12.93
C PHE A 55 -9.79 -0.92 -12.35
N ARG A 56 -10.24 0.09 -13.12
CA ARG A 56 -10.27 1.50 -12.72
C ARG A 56 -11.71 1.99 -12.65
N GLY A 57 -12.21 2.28 -11.44
CA GLY A 57 -13.58 2.72 -11.21
C GLY A 57 -13.96 3.99 -11.96
N VAL A 58 -13.04 4.94 -12.11
CA VAL A 58 -13.27 6.19 -12.86
C VAL A 58 -13.64 5.93 -14.33
N GLN A 59 -12.96 4.99 -14.99
CA GLN A 59 -13.30 4.63 -16.39
C GLN A 59 -14.66 3.94 -16.51
N ALA A 60 -15.11 3.28 -15.45
CA ALA A 60 -16.43 2.65 -15.42
C ALA A 60 -17.57 3.70 -15.27
N GLU A 61 -17.36 4.74 -14.48
CA GLU A 61 -18.31 5.85 -14.35
C GLU A 61 -18.49 6.60 -15.67
N GLU A 62 -17.42 6.84 -16.43
CA GLU A 62 -17.47 7.42 -17.76
C GLU A 62 -18.29 6.56 -18.75
N GLY A 63 -18.30 5.23 -18.55
CA GLY A 63 -19.12 4.27 -19.29
C GLY A 63 -20.58 4.15 -18.79
N GLY A 64 -21.00 4.96 -17.82
CA GLY A 64 -22.36 4.95 -17.26
C GLY A 64 -22.62 3.87 -16.21
N MET A 65 -21.57 3.22 -15.69
CA MET A 65 -21.69 2.25 -14.60
C MET A 65 -21.97 2.96 -13.26
N ASP A 66 -22.83 2.38 -12.45
CA ASP A 66 -23.05 2.86 -11.08
C ASP A 66 -21.75 2.81 -10.25
N ARG A 67 -21.50 3.86 -9.51
CA ARG A 67 -20.29 4.03 -8.68
C ARG A 67 -20.08 2.87 -7.71
N THR A 68 -21.14 2.43 -7.06
CA THR A 68 -21.10 1.34 -6.08
C THR A 68 -20.66 0.02 -6.72
N HIS A 69 -21.16 -0.28 -7.94
CA HIS A 69 -20.72 -1.44 -8.70
C HIS A 69 -19.25 -1.34 -9.08
N GLY A 70 -18.81 -0.18 -9.58
CA GLY A 70 -17.40 0.07 -9.90
C GLY A 70 -16.48 -0.12 -8.71
N ASP A 71 -16.87 0.37 -7.54
CA ASP A 71 -16.09 0.24 -6.31
C ASP A 71 -15.98 -1.23 -5.87
N TYR A 72 -17.05 -2.04 -5.96
CA TYR A 72 -16.98 -3.48 -5.69
C TYR A 72 -16.07 -4.21 -6.69
N MET A 73 -16.12 -3.87 -7.98
CA MET A 73 -15.19 -4.43 -8.97
C MET A 73 -13.75 -4.06 -8.63
N GLY A 74 -13.50 -2.82 -8.19
CA GLY A 74 -12.19 -2.40 -7.68
C GLY A 74 -11.73 -3.20 -6.46
N MET A 75 -12.63 -3.49 -5.52
CA MET A 75 -12.34 -4.36 -4.38
C MET A 75 -11.96 -5.78 -4.82
N LEU A 76 -12.68 -6.37 -5.78
CA LEU A 76 -12.33 -7.67 -6.36
C LEU A 76 -10.98 -7.63 -7.07
N ALA A 77 -10.67 -6.55 -7.78
CA ALA A 77 -9.35 -6.36 -8.40
C ALA A 77 -8.22 -6.37 -7.37
N THR A 78 -8.42 -5.76 -6.19
CA THR A 78 -7.44 -5.84 -5.10
C THR A 78 -7.27 -7.27 -4.59
N MET A 79 -8.33 -8.08 -4.57
CA MET A 79 -8.25 -9.50 -4.17
C MET A 79 -7.39 -10.30 -5.13
N ILE A 80 -7.53 -10.10 -6.45
CA ILE A 80 -6.69 -10.76 -7.46
C ILE A 80 -5.21 -10.43 -7.21
N ASN A 81 -4.87 -9.16 -7.03
CA ASN A 81 -3.48 -8.75 -6.72
C ASN A 81 -2.98 -9.32 -5.40
N SER A 82 -3.83 -9.35 -4.39
CA SER A 82 -3.50 -9.89 -3.06
C SER A 82 -3.19 -11.39 -3.11
N MET A 83 -3.99 -12.16 -3.86
CA MET A 83 -3.75 -13.60 -4.08
C MET A 83 -2.45 -13.83 -4.86
N ALA A 84 -2.17 -13.03 -5.88
CA ALA A 84 -0.92 -13.13 -6.64
C ALA A 84 0.29 -12.85 -5.76
N LEU A 85 0.24 -11.79 -4.93
CA LEU A 85 1.31 -11.46 -4.01
C LEU A 85 1.49 -12.54 -2.92
N GLN A 86 0.39 -13.09 -2.39
CA GLN A 86 0.41 -14.21 -1.47
C GLN A 86 1.16 -15.40 -2.08
N ALA A 87 0.77 -15.83 -3.27
CA ALA A 87 1.40 -16.96 -3.97
C ALA A 87 2.91 -16.71 -4.21
N ALA A 88 3.29 -15.48 -4.60
CA ALA A 88 4.68 -15.12 -4.81
C ALA A 88 5.51 -15.15 -3.51
N LEU A 89 4.95 -14.69 -2.40
CA LEU A 89 5.61 -14.73 -1.08
C LEU A 89 5.74 -16.18 -0.57
N GLU A 90 4.68 -16.97 -0.66
CA GLU A 90 4.67 -18.36 -0.21
C GLU A 90 5.61 -19.24 -1.04
N SER A 91 5.74 -19.00 -2.36
CA SER A 91 6.73 -19.68 -3.20
C SER A 91 8.19 -19.43 -2.76
N LYS A 92 8.43 -18.34 -2.02
CA LYS A 92 9.73 -17.97 -1.43
C LYS A 92 9.86 -18.38 0.04
N GLY A 93 8.91 -19.15 0.59
CA GLY A 93 8.92 -19.66 1.95
C GLY A 93 8.41 -18.68 3.02
N VAL A 94 7.85 -17.53 2.62
CA VAL A 94 7.27 -16.56 3.56
C VAL A 94 5.87 -17.06 3.98
N GLN A 95 5.61 -17.16 5.28
CA GLN A 95 4.28 -17.46 5.76
C GLN A 95 3.37 -16.24 5.64
N THR A 96 2.23 -16.39 4.97
CA THR A 96 1.29 -15.30 4.75
C THR A 96 -0.10 -15.59 5.30
N ARG A 97 -0.91 -14.55 5.44
CA ARG A 97 -2.37 -14.65 5.63
C ARG A 97 -3.06 -13.56 4.83
N LEU A 98 -3.93 -13.96 3.94
CA LEU A 98 -4.82 -13.06 3.22
C LEU A 98 -6.11 -12.90 4.01
N GLN A 99 -6.47 -11.67 4.34
CA GLN A 99 -7.74 -11.33 4.98
C GLN A 99 -8.54 -10.37 4.09
N SER A 100 -9.82 -10.67 3.91
CA SER A 100 -10.72 -9.90 3.07
C SER A 100 -11.73 -9.11 3.91
N ALA A 101 -11.94 -7.85 3.53
CA ALA A 101 -12.98 -7.00 4.10
C ALA A 101 -14.40 -7.39 3.63
N ILE A 102 -14.52 -8.09 2.51
CA ILE A 102 -15.76 -8.74 2.02
C ILE A 102 -15.64 -10.24 2.27
N GLU A 103 -16.70 -10.88 2.77
CA GLU A 103 -16.67 -12.31 3.09
C GLU A 103 -16.50 -13.15 1.81
N MET A 104 -15.40 -13.90 1.76
CA MET A 104 -14.99 -14.78 0.66
C MET A 104 -14.28 -16.00 1.23
N LYS A 105 -14.97 -16.80 2.03
CA LYS A 105 -14.41 -17.89 2.88
C LYS A 105 -13.54 -18.89 2.13
N GLU A 106 -13.86 -19.15 0.86
CA GLU A 106 -13.14 -20.08 0.01
C GLU A 106 -11.77 -19.53 -0.45
N ILE A 107 -11.57 -18.20 -0.37
CA ILE A 107 -10.40 -17.51 -0.92
C ILE A 107 -9.52 -16.92 0.18
N ALA A 108 -10.13 -16.31 1.20
CA ALA A 108 -9.45 -15.53 2.21
C ALA A 108 -10.15 -15.63 3.57
N GLU A 109 -9.38 -15.43 4.65
CA GLU A 109 -9.97 -15.27 5.97
C GLU A 109 -10.83 -14.00 6.01
N PRO A 110 -11.99 -13.99 6.68
CA PRO A 110 -12.68 -12.74 7.01
C PRO A 110 -11.77 -11.87 7.88
N TYR A 111 -11.75 -10.57 7.60
CA TYR A 111 -10.99 -9.64 8.40
C TYR A 111 -11.49 -9.59 9.84
N VAL A 112 -10.61 -9.90 10.78
CA VAL A 112 -10.84 -9.73 12.22
C VAL A 112 -9.56 -9.16 12.84
N ARG A 113 -9.63 -7.94 13.40
CA ARG A 113 -8.48 -7.22 13.97
C ARG A 113 -7.58 -8.10 14.85
N ARG A 114 -8.16 -8.78 15.85
CA ARG A 114 -7.39 -9.62 16.79
C ARG A 114 -6.68 -10.78 16.08
N ARG A 115 -7.27 -11.34 15.02
CA ARG A 115 -6.67 -12.41 14.24
C ARG A 115 -5.50 -11.89 13.41
N ALA A 116 -5.67 -10.73 12.76
CA ALA A 116 -4.62 -10.06 12.01
C ALA A 116 -3.42 -9.74 12.90
N THR A 117 -3.65 -9.10 14.05
CA THR A 117 -2.59 -8.81 15.04
C THR A 117 -1.85 -10.08 15.45
N ARG A 118 -2.59 -11.17 15.75
CA ARG A 118 -1.96 -12.44 16.13
C ARG A 118 -1.13 -13.08 15.00
N HIS A 119 -1.51 -12.86 13.75
CA HIS A 119 -0.68 -13.31 12.62
C HIS A 119 0.62 -12.51 12.53
N LEU A 120 0.58 -11.19 12.66
CA LEU A 120 1.76 -10.32 12.69
C LEU A 120 2.72 -10.72 13.82
N GLU A 121 2.21 -10.90 15.04
CA GLU A 121 2.99 -11.34 16.20
C GLU A 121 3.68 -12.72 16.01
N LYS A 122 3.12 -13.57 15.13
CA LYS A 122 3.71 -14.86 14.75
C LYS A 122 4.69 -14.76 13.57
N GLY A 123 5.07 -13.55 13.16
CA GLY A 123 5.97 -13.32 12.03
C GLY A 123 5.36 -13.67 10.67
N ARG A 124 4.04 -13.68 10.54
CA ARG A 124 3.35 -13.88 9.26
C ARG A 124 3.11 -12.54 8.60
N VAL A 125 3.34 -12.47 7.30
CA VAL A 125 2.93 -11.31 6.49
C VAL A 125 1.41 -11.35 6.33
N VAL A 126 0.72 -10.27 6.70
CA VAL A 126 -0.74 -10.15 6.57
C VAL A 126 -1.07 -9.26 5.38
N ILE A 127 -1.85 -9.78 4.44
CA ILE A 127 -2.30 -9.03 3.26
C ILE A 127 -3.79 -8.74 3.44
N PHE A 128 -4.17 -7.46 3.36
CA PHE A 128 -5.55 -7.00 3.45
C PHE A 128 -6.11 -6.73 2.06
N GLY A 129 -7.08 -7.52 1.63
CA GLY A 129 -7.78 -7.38 0.37
C GLY A 129 -9.18 -6.80 0.53
N ALA A 130 -9.81 -6.46 -0.58
CA ALA A 130 -11.14 -5.86 -0.69
C ALA A 130 -11.27 -4.48 0.01
N GLY A 131 -10.17 -3.74 0.15
CA GLY A 131 -10.17 -2.37 0.65
C GLY A 131 -10.77 -2.23 2.06
N THR A 132 -11.71 -1.31 2.23
CA THR A 132 -12.50 -1.16 3.46
C THR A 132 -13.70 -2.11 3.53
N GLY A 133 -14.08 -2.75 2.41
CA GLY A 133 -15.33 -3.48 2.25
C GLY A 133 -16.54 -2.58 1.95
N ASN A 134 -16.35 -1.27 1.90
CA ASN A 134 -17.39 -0.29 1.64
C ASN A 134 -17.08 0.53 0.38
N PRO A 135 -18.08 0.80 -0.48
CA PRO A 135 -17.94 1.75 -1.58
C PRO A 135 -17.52 3.15 -1.10
N TYR A 136 -17.08 4.00 -2.02
CA TYR A 136 -16.66 5.39 -1.82
C TYR A 136 -15.31 5.59 -1.11
N PHE A 137 -14.63 4.53 -0.71
CA PHE A 137 -13.29 4.59 -0.13
C PHE A 137 -12.24 4.06 -1.10
N THR A 138 -11.06 4.65 -1.07
CA THR A 138 -9.92 4.20 -1.84
C THR A 138 -9.09 3.16 -1.09
N THR A 139 -8.09 2.59 -1.74
CA THR A 139 -7.11 1.74 -1.07
C THR A 139 -6.15 2.51 -0.18
N ASP A 140 -5.98 3.84 -0.36
CA ASP A 140 -5.24 4.69 0.57
C ASP A 140 -6.00 4.82 1.89
N SER A 141 -7.33 5.05 1.83
CA SER A 141 -8.20 5.03 3.02
C SER A 141 -8.17 3.68 3.74
N ALA A 142 -8.21 2.58 2.99
CA ALA A 142 -8.10 1.24 3.56
C ALA A 142 -6.73 1.03 4.25
N ALA A 143 -5.63 1.47 3.64
CA ALA A 143 -4.31 1.37 4.22
C ALA A 143 -4.20 2.14 5.53
N SER A 144 -4.69 3.38 5.58
CA SER A 144 -4.69 4.20 6.80
C SER A 144 -5.51 3.57 7.91
N LEU A 145 -6.71 3.07 7.60
CA LEU A 145 -7.57 2.39 8.57
C LEU A 145 -6.89 1.13 9.13
N ARG A 146 -6.39 0.25 8.26
CA ARG A 146 -5.71 -0.99 8.70
C ARG A 146 -4.42 -0.71 9.46
N ALA A 147 -3.67 0.34 9.09
CA ALA A 147 -2.46 0.74 9.79
C ALA A 147 -2.75 1.12 11.25
N ILE A 148 -3.77 1.96 11.47
CA ILE A 148 -4.20 2.36 12.81
C ILE A 148 -4.71 1.16 13.60
N GLU A 149 -5.56 0.30 13.01
CA GLU A 149 -6.10 -0.90 13.67
C GLU A 149 -5.02 -1.91 14.06
N MET A 150 -3.91 -1.97 13.30
CA MET A 150 -2.79 -2.88 13.57
C MET A 150 -1.71 -2.25 14.46
N ASP A 151 -1.89 -1.03 14.91
CA ASP A 151 -0.91 -0.29 15.72
C ASP A 151 0.48 -0.29 15.03
N VAL A 152 0.53 0.04 13.73
CA VAL A 152 1.80 0.14 13.01
C VAL A 152 2.51 1.46 13.32
N GLU A 153 3.83 1.46 13.23
CA GLU A 153 4.67 2.62 13.51
C GLU A 153 4.77 3.59 12.32
N VAL A 154 4.48 3.09 11.12
CA VAL A 154 4.59 3.88 9.87
C VAL A 154 3.83 3.20 8.73
N ILE A 155 3.28 4.02 7.82
CA ILE A 155 2.84 3.56 6.49
C ILE A 155 3.99 3.79 5.51
N LEU A 156 4.43 2.73 4.84
CA LEU A 156 5.36 2.78 3.73
C LEU A 156 4.56 2.77 2.43
N LYS A 157 4.46 3.93 1.77
CA LYS A 157 3.77 4.06 0.47
C LYS A 157 4.77 3.81 -0.64
N GLY A 158 4.78 2.58 -1.13
CA GLY A 158 5.57 2.16 -2.29
C GLY A 158 4.94 2.63 -3.59
N THR A 159 5.64 3.48 -4.32
CA THR A 159 5.20 4.09 -5.58
C THR A 159 6.28 3.93 -6.65
N ARG A 160 6.05 4.49 -7.85
CA ARG A 160 7.06 4.62 -8.92
C ARG A 160 7.86 5.92 -8.83
N VAL A 161 7.45 6.84 -7.95
CA VAL A 161 8.18 8.08 -7.68
C VAL A 161 8.94 7.97 -6.37
N ASP A 162 10.07 8.62 -6.29
CA ASP A 162 11.01 8.50 -5.17
C ASP A 162 10.71 9.43 -4.00
N GLY A 163 9.55 10.10 -3.98
CA GLY A 163 9.15 10.97 -2.87
C GLY A 163 8.03 11.94 -3.22
N VAL A 164 7.85 12.95 -2.36
CA VAL A 164 6.92 14.06 -2.54
C VAL A 164 7.70 15.27 -3.05
N TYR A 165 7.18 15.96 -4.05
CA TYR A 165 7.81 17.09 -4.71
C TYR A 165 6.96 18.36 -4.56
N THR A 166 7.58 19.52 -4.73
CA THR A 166 6.91 20.83 -4.74
C THR A 166 5.90 20.97 -5.89
N ALA A 167 6.10 20.22 -6.98
CA ALA A 167 5.23 20.11 -8.14
C ALA A 167 5.46 18.74 -8.80
N ASP A 168 4.69 18.41 -9.83
CA ASP A 168 4.87 17.17 -10.59
C ASP A 168 6.24 17.18 -11.33
N PRO A 169 7.21 16.34 -10.95
CA PRO A 169 8.55 16.37 -11.55
C PRO A 169 8.58 15.96 -13.03
N GLU A 170 7.53 15.30 -13.53
CA GLU A 170 7.41 14.98 -14.95
C GLU A 170 7.00 16.20 -15.79
N LYS A 171 6.39 17.22 -15.16
CA LYS A 171 5.89 18.43 -15.81
C LYS A 171 6.71 19.69 -15.51
N ASP A 172 7.29 19.75 -14.32
CA ASP A 172 8.09 20.89 -13.87
C ASP A 172 9.52 20.45 -13.56
N PRO A 173 10.50 20.79 -14.40
CA PRO A 173 11.91 20.45 -14.17
C PRO A 173 12.53 21.14 -12.95
N ASN A 174 11.88 22.18 -12.38
CA ASN A 174 12.31 22.85 -11.16
C ASN A 174 11.69 22.25 -9.90
N ALA A 175 10.85 21.21 -10.02
CA ALA A 175 10.27 20.54 -8.87
C ALA A 175 11.39 20.00 -7.97
N THR A 176 11.34 20.34 -6.68
CA THR A 176 12.30 19.86 -5.68
C THR A 176 11.64 18.86 -4.77
N LYS A 177 12.38 17.80 -4.44
CA LYS A 177 11.90 16.76 -3.54
C LYS A 177 12.03 17.22 -2.09
N TYR A 178 11.02 16.92 -1.29
CA TYR A 178 11.08 17.06 0.15
C TYR A 178 11.73 15.83 0.79
N ASP A 179 12.66 16.04 1.70
CA ASP A 179 13.15 14.98 2.59
C ASP A 179 12.11 14.69 3.69
N MET A 180 11.51 15.76 4.21
CA MET A 180 10.46 15.74 5.22
C MET A 180 9.49 16.89 4.97
N ILE A 181 8.20 16.64 5.21
CA ILE A 181 7.16 17.68 5.13
C ILE A 181 6.09 17.39 6.18
N SER A 182 5.48 18.45 6.73
CA SER A 182 4.36 18.28 7.66
C SER A 182 3.05 17.95 6.93
N PHE A 183 2.11 17.32 7.64
CA PHE A 183 0.75 17.12 7.11
C PHE A 183 0.10 18.47 6.74
N ASP A 184 0.33 19.52 7.54
CA ASP A 184 -0.22 20.85 7.29
C ASP A 184 0.34 21.48 6.02
N ASP A 185 1.66 21.36 5.78
CA ASP A 185 2.28 21.87 4.56
C ASP A 185 1.85 21.09 3.31
N VAL A 186 1.67 19.76 3.40
CA VAL A 186 1.10 18.96 2.31
C VAL A 186 -0.28 19.47 1.92
N TYR A 187 -1.13 19.74 2.92
CA TYR A 187 -2.48 20.26 2.71
C TYR A 187 -2.45 21.69 2.14
N ALA A 188 -1.68 22.59 2.76
CA ALA A 188 -1.58 24.00 2.36
C ALA A 188 -1.06 24.15 0.92
N ASN A 189 -0.12 23.31 0.51
CA ASN A 189 0.46 23.31 -0.84
C ASN A 189 -0.33 22.47 -1.85
N GLY A 190 -1.43 21.84 -1.47
CA GLY A 190 -2.27 21.01 -2.34
C GLY A 190 -1.56 19.80 -2.93
N LEU A 191 -0.57 19.25 -2.21
CA LEU A 191 0.22 18.11 -2.67
C LEU A 191 -0.58 16.80 -2.54
N LYS A 192 -0.48 15.95 -3.56
CA LYS A 192 -1.25 14.69 -3.63
C LYS A 192 -0.43 13.50 -3.11
N VAL A 193 -0.39 13.34 -1.80
CA VAL A 193 0.27 12.17 -1.16
C VAL A 193 -0.69 10.98 -1.08
N MET A 194 -1.89 11.19 -0.56
CA MET A 194 -2.99 10.23 -0.44
C MET A 194 -4.32 10.96 -0.68
N ASP A 195 -5.44 10.22 -0.75
CA ASP A 195 -6.75 10.87 -0.68
C ASP A 195 -6.97 11.55 0.69
N MET A 196 -7.87 12.51 0.72
CA MET A 196 -8.08 13.36 1.91
C MET A 196 -8.53 12.56 3.13
N THR A 197 -9.34 11.52 2.95
CA THR A 197 -9.81 10.65 4.05
C THR A 197 -8.63 9.91 4.69
N ALA A 198 -7.79 9.29 3.87
CA ALA A 198 -6.57 8.60 4.32
C ALA A 198 -5.62 9.57 5.04
N PHE A 199 -5.42 10.74 4.43
CA PHE A 199 -4.54 11.77 4.95
C PHE A 199 -4.97 12.28 6.33
N THR A 200 -6.27 12.59 6.48
CA THR A 200 -6.82 13.05 7.76
C THR A 200 -6.71 11.98 8.84
N LEU A 201 -7.01 10.71 8.51
CA LEU A 201 -6.84 9.61 9.44
C LEU A 201 -5.39 9.48 9.95
N CYS A 202 -4.40 9.59 9.06
CA CYS A 202 -3.00 9.52 9.46
C CYS A 202 -2.60 10.71 10.34
N LYS A 203 -3.01 11.94 9.97
CA LYS A 203 -2.72 13.15 10.74
C LYS A 203 -3.29 13.10 12.16
N GLU A 204 -4.58 12.74 12.29
CA GLU A 204 -5.28 12.69 13.58
C GLU A 204 -4.72 11.62 14.54
N ASN A 205 -4.06 10.58 14.00
CA ASN A 205 -3.48 9.49 14.79
C ASN A 205 -1.95 9.55 14.87
N ASP A 206 -1.32 10.67 14.51
CA ASP A 206 0.14 10.84 14.50
C ASP A 206 0.90 9.73 13.77
N LEU A 207 0.28 9.16 12.73
CA LEU A 207 0.82 8.05 11.96
C LEU A 207 1.63 8.57 10.77
N PRO A 208 2.97 8.47 10.78
CA PRO A 208 3.81 8.96 9.70
C PRO A 208 3.64 8.12 8.43
N ILE A 209 3.84 8.79 7.28
CA ILE A 209 3.84 8.16 5.96
C ILE A 209 5.22 8.37 5.35
N ILE A 210 5.83 7.33 4.80
CA ILE A 210 7.04 7.44 3.97
C ILE A 210 6.65 7.10 2.54
N VAL A 211 6.81 8.07 1.63
CA VAL A 211 6.62 7.88 0.20
C VAL A 211 7.97 7.59 -0.44
N PHE A 212 8.11 6.47 -1.12
CA PHE A 212 9.39 6.06 -1.70
C PHE A 212 9.20 5.23 -2.97
N ASP A 213 10.24 5.16 -3.79
CA ASP A 213 10.28 4.29 -4.97
C ASP A 213 10.49 2.83 -4.57
N MET A 214 9.45 2.02 -4.72
CA MET A 214 9.46 0.57 -4.47
C MET A 214 10.01 -0.23 -5.64
N ASP A 215 10.06 0.35 -6.84
CA ASP A 215 10.51 -0.33 -8.05
C ASP A 215 12.02 -0.55 -8.06
N THR A 216 12.78 0.32 -7.39
CA THR A 216 14.22 0.17 -7.22
C THR A 216 14.52 -0.87 -6.14
N PRO A 217 15.15 -2.01 -6.50
CA PRO A 217 15.54 -3.04 -5.53
C PRO A 217 16.43 -2.49 -4.42
N GLY A 218 16.14 -2.89 -3.19
CA GLY A 218 16.89 -2.48 -2.00
C GLY A 218 16.44 -1.16 -1.38
N ASN A 219 15.49 -0.41 -1.98
CA ASN A 219 14.97 0.80 -1.34
C ASN A 219 14.15 0.48 -0.09
N LEU A 220 13.35 -0.59 -0.10
CA LEU A 220 12.56 -0.97 1.07
C LEU A 220 13.45 -1.25 2.29
N ILE A 221 14.52 -2.02 2.13
CA ILE A 221 15.43 -2.31 3.25
C ILE A 221 16.20 -1.06 3.71
N LYS A 222 16.55 -0.13 2.80
CA LYS A 222 17.15 1.15 3.17
C LYS A 222 16.22 1.98 4.04
N VAL A 223 14.94 2.12 3.64
CA VAL A 223 13.90 2.78 4.46
C VAL A 223 13.82 2.13 5.84
N MET A 224 13.82 0.79 5.90
CA MET A 224 13.77 0.04 7.16
C MET A 224 15.02 0.18 8.02
N LYS A 225 16.18 0.50 7.44
CA LYS A 225 17.40 0.85 8.18
C LYS A 225 17.40 2.30 8.67
N GLY A 226 16.49 3.13 8.16
CA GLY A 226 16.39 4.55 8.49
C GLY A 226 17.20 5.46 7.57
N ASP A 227 17.68 4.92 6.45
CA ASP A 227 18.34 5.71 5.41
C ASP A 227 17.33 6.70 4.82
N GLN A 228 17.82 7.84 4.36
CA GLN A 228 17.00 8.90 3.79
C GLN A 228 16.61 8.58 2.35
N VAL A 229 15.69 7.63 2.20
CA VAL A 229 15.10 7.23 0.92
C VAL A 229 13.65 7.66 0.92
N GLY A 230 13.29 8.53 -0.03
CA GLY A 230 11.91 9.03 -0.13
C GLY A 230 11.65 10.30 0.70
N THR A 231 10.38 10.56 0.94
CA THR A 231 9.88 11.71 1.73
C THR A 231 9.12 11.21 2.94
N ILE A 232 9.41 11.76 4.13
CA ILE A 232 8.65 11.50 5.35
C ILE A 232 7.59 12.58 5.53
N VAL A 233 6.32 12.18 5.63
CA VAL A 233 5.18 13.04 5.99
C VAL A 233 4.78 12.75 7.42
N ARG A 234 4.78 13.77 8.29
CA ARG A 234 4.43 13.63 9.71
C ARG A 234 3.95 14.96 10.30
N ASN A 235 3.41 14.96 11.53
CA ASN A 235 3.16 16.16 12.32
C ASN A 235 4.47 16.83 12.75
#